data_f9539a0a5470ee9be8a0c2ae90383baf
#
_entry.id   f9539a0a5470ee9be8a0c2ae90383baf
#
_cell.length_a   1.000
_cell.length_b   1.000
_cell.length_c   1.000
_cell.angle_alpha   90.00
_cell.angle_beta   90.00
_cell.angle_gamma   90.00
#
_symmetry.space_group_name_H-M   'P 1'
#
loop_
_entity.id
_entity.type
_entity.pdbx_description
1 polymer ?
#
loop_
_entity_poly.entity_id
_entity_poly.type
_entity_poly.pdbx_seq_one_letter_code
_entity_poly.pdbx_strand_id
1 'polypeptide(L)'
;MASIILPRPSGRFYDLPLAVKSILGFWFFYFVTLMLRAVLVGHGVGELLSRRTAGILVGIVLTFGVYLALRLFAPNGKLRRMVIVAAVAAVPAALIFSTFNFNGLLLSEPLVSRTTERAKDGTVVNRAIGGQLRIFRRGDGEPITVTRDLLMQQAPRQIADGAVTWYFFFAAWASFYVAMSAGNQLRNAERRASEFERAAQSAQLRALRYQVNPHFLFNTLNSLSSLIMSRREDEAERMILSLSNFFRSTLAINPTADVSLAEELRFQMLYLDIEKARFPSRLNVQTDIPDALQAARLPALLLQPIIENAIKYGVARAKQKVTLTIGARQEGEQLILTVENDGDAADQAGLDHGTGVGLGNVCERLAARFGAAAQCRYGAIETGGFRVILTMPLVRK
;
A
#
# COMPACT_ATOMS: atom_id res chain seq x y z
N MET A 1 -7.19 8.33 -12.92
CA MET A 1 -6.55 8.71 -11.63
C MET A 1 -5.32 7.85 -11.44
N ALA A 2 -4.13 8.46 -11.58
CA ALA A 2 -2.86 7.76 -11.42
C ALA A 2 -2.77 7.17 -10.01
N SER A 3 -2.57 5.87 -9.92
CA SER A 3 -2.25 5.17 -8.69
C SER A 3 -0.97 5.77 -8.12
N ILE A 4 -1.09 6.50 -7.02
CA ILE A 4 0.05 6.89 -6.20
C ILE A 4 0.60 5.58 -5.60
N ILE A 5 1.43 4.90 -6.35
CA ILE A 5 2.34 3.89 -5.83
C ILE A 5 3.34 4.70 -5.00
N LEU A 6 3.07 4.86 -3.71
CA LEU A 6 4.06 5.40 -2.78
C LEU A 6 5.31 4.54 -2.94
N PRO A 7 6.46 5.14 -3.28
CA PRO A 7 7.68 4.39 -3.50
C PRO A 7 7.97 3.58 -2.24
N ARG A 8 8.25 2.28 -2.41
CA ARG A 8 8.92 1.51 -1.36
C ARG A 8 10.10 2.36 -0.91
N PRO A 9 10.37 2.52 0.39
CA PRO A 9 11.57 3.21 0.82
C PRO A 9 12.77 2.52 0.16
N SER A 10 13.23 3.10 -0.94
CA SER A 10 14.22 2.54 -1.86
C SER A 10 15.61 2.97 -1.42
N GLY A 11 16.02 2.53 -0.23
CA GLY A 11 17.39 2.73 0.21
C GLY A 11 17.78 1.56 1.13
N ARG A 12 19.00 1.04 0.97
CA ARG A 12 19.56 0.04 1.89
C ARG A 12 19.50 0.46 3.35
N PHE A 13 19.39 1.75 3.62
CA PHE A 13 19.46 2.40 4.94
C PHE A 13 18.17 3.14 5.32
N TYR A 14 17.00 2.70 4.86
CA TYR A 14 15.71 3.37 5.13
C TYR A 14 15.37 3.50 6.62
N ASP A 15 15.95 2.68 7.48
CA ASP A 15 15.74 2.68 8.93
C ASP A 15 16.96 3.19 9.73
N LEU A 16 17.89 3.87 9.05
CA LEU A 16 19.04 4.50 9.72
C LEU A 16 18.66 5.36 10.94
N PRO A 17 17.59 6.19 10.89
CA PRO A 17 17.17 6.96 12.06
C PRO A 17 16.76 6.06 13.25
N LEU A 18 16.15 4.91 12.97
CA LEU A 18 15.78 3.94 13.99
C LEU A 18 17.02 3.29 14.61
N ALA A 19 17.98 2.89 13.77
CA ALA A 19 19.24 2.30 14.21
C ALA A 19 20.04 3.27 15.09
N VAL A 20 20.21 4.51 14.64
CA VAL A 20 20.94 5.53 15.41
C VAL A 20 20.29 5.79 16.76
N LYS A 21 18.95 5.97 16.80
CA LYS A 21 18.24 6.19 18.06
C LYS A 21 18.37 4.98 19.00
N SER A 22 18.30 3.76 18.47
CA SER A 22 18.45 2.55 19.28
C SER A 22 19.88 2.38 19.82
N ILE A 23 20.90 2.66 19.02
CA ILE A 23 22.29 2.60 19.42
C ILE A 23 22.56 3.63 20.55
N LEU A 24 22.18 4.88 20.32
CA LEU A 24 22.38 5.94 21.31
C LEU A 24 21.61 5.66 22.61
N GLY A 25 20.36 5.21 22.52
CA GLY A 25 19.56 4.83 23.68
C GLY A 25 20.18 3.68 24.46
N PHE A 26 20.69 2.66 23.79
CA PHE A 26 21.30 1.49 24.41
C PHE A 26 22.60 1.82 25.12
N TRP A 27 23.47 2.64 24.49
CA TRP A 27 24.71 3.10 25.10
C TRP A 27 24.49 4.14 26.19
N PHE A 28 23.46 4.96 26.09
CA PHE A 28 23.02 5.85 27.17
C PHE A 28 22.56 5.06 28.39
N PHE A 29 21.77 4.01 28.21
CA PHE A 29 21.37 3.12 29.31
C PHE A 29 22.59 2.46 29.97
N TYR A 30 23.56 2.01 29.18
CA TYR A 30 24.82 1.48 29.69
C TYR A 30 25.59 2.54 30.50
N PHE A 31 25.67 3.76 30.01
CA PHE A 31 26.28 4.89 30.72
C PHE A 31 25.59 5.14 32.09
N VAL A 32 24.26 5.17 32.11
CA VAL A 32 23.48 5.36 33.35
C VAL A 32 23.77 4.24 34.34
N THR A 33 23.84 2.99 33.90
CA THR A 33 24.15 1.83 34.77
C THR A 33 25.58 1.93 35.33
N LEU A 34 26.54 2.42 34.57
CA LEU A 34 27.90 2.69 35.05
C LEU A 34 27.93 3.79 36.12
N MET A 35 27.19 4.88 35.90
CA MET A 35 27.09 5.97 36.89
C MET A 35 26.44 5.49 38.19
N LEU A 36 25.36 4.75 38.10
CA LEU A 36 24.69 4.16 39.25
C LEU A 36 25.62 3.25 40.04
N ARG A 37 26.39 2.40 39.35
CA ARG A 37 27.40 1.52 39.97
C ARG A 37 28.49 2.32 40.66
N ALA A 38 28.97 3.41 40.04
CA ALA A 38 30.01 4.28 40.65
C ALA A 38 29.53 4.87 41.98
N VAL A 39 28.30 5.37 42.03
CA VAL A 39 27.69 5.93 43.24
C VAL A 39 27.54 4.87 44.33
N LEU A 40 27.02 3.67 43.98
CA LEU A 40 26.81 2.58 44.94
C LEU A 40 28.12 2.03 45.53
N VAL A 41 29.18 1.97 44.74
CA VAL A 41 30.50 1.43 45.18
C VAL A 41 31.40 2.51 45.78
N GLY A 42 31.02 3.79 45.70
CA GLY A 42 31.78 4.90 46.29
C GLY A 42 33.05 5.29 45.51
N HIS A 43 33.11 5.01 44.18
CA HIS A 43 34.18 5.42 43.31
C HIS A 43 34.04 6.89 42.90
N GLY A 44 35.14 7.59 42.71
CA GLY A 44 35.14 8.96 42.19
C GLY A 44 34.57 9.02 40.79
N VAL A 45 33.39 9.65 40.63
CA VAL A 45 32.64 9.72 39.35
C VAL A 45 33.50 10.30 38.22
N GLY A 46 34.36 11.32 38.50
CA GLY A 46 35.22 11.95 37.50
C GLY A 46 36.29 11.02 36.90
N GLU A 47 36.90 10.19 37.73
CA GLU A 47 37.93 9.25 37.28
C GLU A 47 37.32 8.10 36.45
N LEU A 48 36.14 7.62 36.86
CA LEU A 48 35.42 6.61 36.10
C LEU A 48 34.96 7.15 34.75
N LEU A 49 34.49 8.38 34.70
CA LEU A 49 34.01 9.04 33.49
C LEU A 49 35.12 9.17 32.45
N SER A 50 36.30 9.67 32.82
CA SER A 50 37.44 9.85 31.90
C SER A 50 37.91 8.54 31.28
N ARG A 51 37.92 7.46 32.07
CA ARG A 51 38.34 6.11 31.61
C ARG A 51 37.30 5.40 30.72
N ARG A 52 36.02 5.62 30.96
CA ARG A 52 34.93 4.86 30.28
C ARG A 52 34.36 5.56 29.07
N THR A 53 34.54 6.89 28.91
CA THR A 53 33.99 7.62 27.74
C THR A 53 34.57 7.12 26.43
N ALA A 54 35.88 6.85 26.36
CA ALA A 54 36.49 6.28 25.16
C ALA A 54 35.90 4.91 24.81
N GLY A 55 35.63 4.06 25.82
CA GLY A 55 34.99 2.77 25.63
C GLY A 55 33.58 2.90 25.06
N ILE A 56 32.77 3.84 25.56
CA ILE A 56 31.41 4.08 25.05
C ILE A 56 31.45 4.50 23.57
N LEU A 57 32.35 5.40 23.20
CA LEU A 57 32.51 5.84 21.80
C LEU A 57 32.89 4.68 20.87
N VAL A 58 33.89 3.88 21.27
CA VAL A 58 34.27 2.67 20.51
C VAL A 58 33.11 1.69 20.40
N GLY A 59 32.36 1.49 21.47
CA GLY A 59 31.20 0.64 21.48
C GLY A 59 30.10 1.11 20.55
N ILE A 60 29.80 2.40 20.49
CA ILE A 60 28.86 3.00 19.53
C ILE A 60 29.28 2.67 18.10
N VAL A 61 30.58 2.90 17.78
CA VAL A 61 31.12 2.63 16.45
C VAL A 61 31.02 1.14 16.08
N LEU A 62 31.34 0.23 17.00
CA LEU A 62 31.24 -1.21 16.77
C LEU A 62 29.78 -1.66 16.62
N THR A 63 28.86 -1.11 17.41
CA THR A 63 27.43 -1.39 17.29
C THR A 63 26.90 -0.90 15.93
N PHE A 64 27.35 0.24 15.47
CA PHE A 64 27.04 0.73 14.13
C PHE A 64 27.62 -0.19 13.04
N GLY A 65 28.81 -0.75 13.26
CA GLY A 65 29.39 -1.80 12.40
C GLY A 65 28.51 -3.04 12.30
N VAL A 66 27.94 -3.52 13.42
CA VAL A 66 26.96 -4.61 13.43
C VAL A 66 25.69 -4.25 12.64
N TYR A 67 25.19 -3.02 12.78
CA TYR A 67 24.08 -2.52 11.96
C TYR A 67 24.43 -2.54 10.45
N LEU A 68 25.61 -2.08 10.08
CA LEU A 68 26.06 -2.11 8.68
C LEU A 68 26.12 -3.54 8.14
N ALA A 69 26.65 -4.48 8.92
CA ALA A 69 26.67 -5.89 8.56
C ALA A 69 25.24 -6.44 8.32
N LEU A 70 24.28 -6.10 9.18
CA LEU A 70 22.88 -6.48 9.00
C LEU A 70 22.33 -5.92 7.69
N ARG A 71 22.64 -4.69 7.32
CA ARG A 71 22.15 -4.06 6.08
C ARG A 71 22.83 -4.56 4.82
N LEU A 72 24.10 -4.92 4.90
CA LEU A 72 24.85 -5.47 3.76
C LEU A 72 24.49 -6.92 3.48
N PHE A 73 24.39 -7.76 4.52
CA PHE A 73 24.24 -9.20 4.38
C PHE A 73 22.80 -9.71 4.57
N ALA A 74 21.88 -8.89 5.11
CA ALA A 74 20.47 -9.23 5.24
C ALA A 74 19.53 -8.11 4.73
N PRO A 75 19.71 -7.58 3.50
CA PRO A 75 18.99 -6.40 3.01
C PRO A 75 17.47 -6.64 2.89
N ASN A 76 17.05 -7.88 2.68
CA ASN A 76 15.64 -8.22 2.41
C ASN A 76 14.79 -8.42 3.69
N GLY A 77 15.35 -8.18 4.87
CA GLY A 77 14.61 -8.22 6.14
C GLY A 77 14.05 -9.60 6.53
N LYS A 78 14.54 -10.71 5.91
CA LYS A 78 14.17 -12.07 6.31
C LYS A 78 14.68 -12.31 7.73
N LEU A 79 13.78 -12.48 8.70
CA LEU A 79 14.08 -12.56 10.13
C LEU A 79 15.21 -13.58 10.42
N ARG A 80 15.09 -14.81 9.89
CA ARG A 80 16.12 -15.86 10.09
C ARG A 80 17.52 -15.39 9.65
N ARG A 81 17.60 -14.70 8.51
CA ARG A 81 18.89 -14.20 7.99
C ARG A 81 19.44 -13.06 8.84
N MET A 82 18.57 -12.16 9.30
CA MET A 82 18.95 -11.07 10.20
C MET A 82 19.51 -11.61 11.52
N VAL A 83 18.87 -12.61 12.12
CA VAL A 83 19.33 -13.24 13.37
C VAL A 83 20.70 -13.87 13.18
N ILE A 84 20.93 -14.63 12.10
CA ILE A 84 22.22 -15.26 11.82
C ILE A 84 23.32 -14.19 11.62
N VAL A 85 23.06 -13.18 10.80
CA VAL A 85 24.02 -12.10 10.55
C VAL A 85 24.32 -11.34 11.84
N ALA A 86 23.31 -11.05 12.66
CA ALA A 86 23.49 -10.40 13.97
C ALA A 86 24.41 -11.21 14.89
N ALA A 87 24.16 -12.51 15.03
CA ALA A 87 24.97 -13.39 15.88
C ALA A 87 26.42 -13.48 15.40
N VAL A 88 26.64 -13.60 14.10
CA VAL A 88 27.98 -13.68 13.52
C VAL A 88 28.71 -12.34 13.62
N ALA A 89 28.04 -11.21 13.33
CA ALA A 89 28.66 -9.89 13.38
C ALA A 89 28.99 -9.41 14.82
N ALA A 90 28.28 -9.91 15.82
CA ALA A 90 28.54 -9.61 17.22
C ALA A 90 29.88 -10.20 17.70
N VAL A 91 30.39 -11.30 17.11
CA VAL A 91 31.63 -11.94 17.51
C VAL A 91 32.84 -11.03 17.32
N PRO A 92 33.15 -10.52 16.12
CA PRO A 92 34.30 -9.62 15.93
C PRO A 92 34.13 -8.32 16.72
N ALA A 93 32.92 -7.77 16.84
CA ALA A 93 32.66 -6.58 17.63
C ALA A 93 33.02 -6.81 19.12
N ALA A 94 32.63 -7.94 19.69
CA ALA A 94 32.94 -8.32 21.07
C ALA A 94 34.44 -8.52 21.30
N LEU A 95 35.13 -9.19 20.38
CA LEU A 95 36.59 -9.42 20.46
C LEU A 95 37.36 -8.08 20.41
N ILE A 96 37.04 -7.21 19.45
CA ILE A 96 37.67 -5.90 19.30
C ILE A 96 37.42 -5.06 20.56
N PHE A 97 36.17 -5.05 21.05
CA PHE A 97 35.84 -4.25 22.23
C PHE A 97 36.49 -4.81 23.50
N SER A 98 36.57 -6.12 23.69
CA SER A 98 37.25 -6.74 24.82
C SER A 98 38.75 -6.43 24.81
N THR A 99 39.40 -6.55 23.63
CA THR A 99 40.81 -6.19 23.44
C THR A 99 41.09 -4.74 23.74
N PHE A 100 40.20 -3.83 23.28
CA PHE A 100 40.26 -2.41 23.57
C PHE A 100 40.22 -2.13 25.09
N ASN A 101 39.26 -2.75 25.79
CA ASN A 101 39.11 -2.59 27.25
C ASN A 101 40.32 -3.14 28.01
N PHE A 102 40.86 -4.28 27.58
CA PHE A 102 42.07 -4.86 28.20
C PHE A 102 43.28 -3.94 28.04
N ASN A 103 43.52 -3.44 26.83
CA ASN A 103 44.61 -2.48 26.57
C ASN A 103 44.41 -1.15 27.34
N GLY A 104 43.17 -0.66 27.42
CA GLY A 104 42.82 0.49 28.22
C GLY A 104 43.15 0.35 29.72
N LEU A 105 42.96 -0.88 30.25
CA LEU A 105 43.34 -1.21 31.60
C LEU A 105 44.86 -1.15 31.80
N LEU A 106 45.63 -1.69 30.86
CA LEU A 106 47.10 -1.66 30.90
C LEU A 106 47.69 -0.25 30.78
N LEU A 107 47.04 0.62 29.98
CA LEU A 107 47.51 2.01 29.76
C LEU A 107 47.07 2.96 30.88
N SER A 108 45.98 2.66 31.57
CA SER A 108 45.42 3.54 32.60
C SER A 108 46.01 3.37 33.98
N GLU A 109 46.83 2.35 34.19
CA GLU A 109 47.61 2.27 35.44
C GLU A 109 48.82 3.20 35.36
N PRO A 110 48.90 4.27 36.16
CA PRO A 110 50.12 5.04 36.26
C PRO A 110 51.18 4.13 36.90
N LEU A 111 52.18 3.75 36.11
CA LEU A 111 53.31 2.92 36.51
C LEU A 111 54.17 3.55 37.63
N VAL A 112 53.77 4.74 38.12
CA VAL A 112 54.53 5.50 39.11
C VAL A 112 53.59 6.31 40.00
N SER A 113 53.11 5.76 41.10
CA SER A 113 52.75 6.57 42.26
C SER A 113 53.16 5.81 43.53
N ARG A 114 54.03 6.38 44.27
CA ARG A 114 54.43 5.93 45.62
C ARG A 114 53.31 6.19 46.61
N THR A 115 52.22 5.45 46.55
CA THR A 115 51.21 5.54 47.60
C THR A 115 50.88 4.13 48.05
N THR A 116 51.14 3.94 49.33
CA THR A 116 50.64 2.76 50.05
C THR A 116 49.17 2.99 50.35
N GLU A 117 48.26 2.43 49.57
CA GLU A 117 46.85 2.48 49.87
C GLU A 117 46.47 1.30 50.78
N ARG A 118 45.88 1.61 51.92
CA ARG A 118 45.33 0.63 52.85
C ARG A 118 43.83 0.44 52.50
N ALA A 119 43.46 -0.66 51.91
CA ALA A 119 42.07 -0.98 51.68
C ALA A 119 41.29 -1.17 53.00
N LYS A 120 39.97 -0.93 53.01
CA LYS A 120 39.12 -1.03 54.18
C LYS A 120 39.13 -2.43 54.83
N ASP A 121 39.51 -3.46 54.09
CA ASP A 121 39.66 -4.84 54.53
C ASP A 121 41.04 -5.15 55.18
N GLY A 122 41.93 -4.15 55.30
CA GLY A 122 43.22 -4.33 55.87
C GLY A 122 44.30 -4.83 54.88
N THR A 123 43.97 -5.00 53.62
CA THR A 123 44.91 -5.36 52.56
C THR A 123 45.78 -4.15 52.25
N VAL A 124 47.10 -4.31 52.23
CA VAL A 124 48.06 -3.23 51.92
C VAL A 124 48.58 -3.47 50.53
N VAL A 125 48.36 -2.51 49.61
CA VAL A 125 48.86 -2.54 48.24
C VAL A 125 50.05 -1.63 48.15
N ASN A 126 51.24 -2.21 47.96
CA ASN A 126 52.49 -1.47 47.73
C ASN A 126 52.86 -1.49 46.26
N ARG A 127 52.92 -0.36 45.63
CA ARG A 127 53.49 -0.22 44.26
C ARG A 127 55.01 -0.09 44.35
N ALA A 128 55.70 -1.12 43.86
CA ALA A 128 57.15 -1.10 43.77
C ALA A 128 57.65 -0.37 42.49
N ILE A 129 58.79 0.26 42.55
CA ILE A 129 59.51 0.85 41.44
C ILE A 129 59.79 -0.25 40.40
N GLY A 130 59.40 -0.03 39.13
CA GLY A 130 59.62 -1.03 38.05
C GLY A 130 58.41 -1.77 37.56
N GLY A 131 57.17 -1.28 37.85
CA GLY A 131 55.95 -1.85 37.27
C GLY A 131 55.45 -3.14 37.93
N GLN A 132 55.89 -3.46 39.12
CA GLN A 132 55.41 -4.58 39.91
C GLN A 132 54.40 -4.09 40.96
N LEU A 133 53.23 -4.75 41.03
CA LEU A 133 52.21 -4.53 42.05
C LEU A 133 52.35 -5.63 43.09
N ARG A 134 52.66 -5.28 44.35
CA ARG A 134 52.70 -6.24 45.46
C ARG A 134 51.46 -6.06 46.32
N ILE A 135 50.67 -7.13 46.43
CA ILE A 135 49.44 -7.17 47.26
C ILE A 135 49.76 -7.98 48.52
N PHE A 136 49.71 -7.33 49.67
CA PHE A 136 49.84 -8.01 50.98
C PHE A 136 48.49 -8.27 51.56
N ARG A 137 48.15 -9.55 51.82
CA ARG A 137 46.92 -9.93 52.52
C ARG A 137 47.21 -9.96 54.01
N ARG A 138 46.22 -9.60 54.83
CA ARG A 138 46.36 -9.64 56.30
C ARG A 138 46.54 -11.08 56.76
N GLY A 139 47.76 -11.49 57.12
CA GLY A 139 48.16 -12.84 57.58
C GLY A 139 49.58 -13.16 57.04
N ASP A 140 50.23 -14.14 57.62
CA ASP A 140 51.62 -14.55 57.32
C ASP A 140 51.87 -15.15 55.90
N GLY A 141 51.16 -14.69 54.91
CA GLY A 141 51.29 -15.15 53.51
C GLY A 141 52.29 -14.27 52.73
N GLU A 142 53.03 -14.90 51.84
CA GLU A 142 53.93 -14.20 50.92
C GLU A 142 53.13 -13.20 50.05
N PRO A 143 53.70 -12.02 49.77
CA PRO A 143 53.00 -11.01 48.92
C PRO A 143 52.82 -11.51 47.52
N ILE A 144 51.60 -11.44 47.00
CA ILE A 144 51.29 -11.72 45.60
C ILE A 144 51.86 -10.59 44.76
N THR A 145 52.90 -10.91 43.98
CA THR A 145 53.50 -9.94 43.05
C THR A 145 52.85 -10.09 41.67
N VAL A 146 52.12 -9.10 41.26
CA VAL A 146 51.51 -9.03 39.93
C VAL A 146 52.44 -8.21 39.03
N THR A 147 53.15 -8.86 38.12
CA THR A 147 53.99 -8.20 37.11
C THR A 147 53.19 -8.00 35.82
N ARG A 148 53.62 -7.01 35.00
CA ARG A 148 53.05 -6.79 33.67
C ARG A 148 53.17 -8.03 32.80
N ASP A 149 54.24 -8.79 32.93
CA ASP A 149 54.44 -10.06 32.18
C ASP A 149 53.40 -11.13 32.56
N LEU A 150 53.06 -11.21 33.84
CA LEU A 150 51.99 -12.12 34.31
C LEU A 150 50.62 -11.73 33.78
N LEU A 151 50.32 -10.41 33.73
CA LEU A 151 49.11 -9.92 33.09
C LEU A 151 49.08 -10.22 31.61
N MET A 152 50.23 -10.05 30.91
CA MET A 152 50.32 -10.38 29.48
C MET A 152 50.19 -11.89 29.20
N GLN A 153 50.70 -12.75 30.08
CA GLN A 153 50.49 -14.23 29.96
C GLN A 153 49.02 -14.61 30.11
N GLN A 154 48.25 -13.88 30.91
CA GLN A 154 46.82 -14.11 31.12
C GLN A 154 45.92 -13.36 30.12
N ALA A 155 46.48 -12.45 29.32
CA ALA A 155 45.75 -11.63 28.37
C ALA A 155 44.77 -12.43 27.47
N PRO A 156 45.15 -13.56 26.85
CA PRO A 156 44.24 -14.30 26.00
C PRO A 156 42.98 -14.78 26.75
N ARG A 157 43.13 -15.23 28.00
CA ARG A 157 41.99 -15.66 28.84
C ARG A 157 41.12 -14.49 29.23
N GLN A 158 41.68 -13.37 29.68
CA GLN A 158 40.93 -12.20 30.07
C GLN A 158 40.18 -11.56 28.89
N ILE A 159 40.80 -11.53 27.71
CA ILE A 159 40.18 -11.04 26.49
C ILE A 159 39.04 -11.99 26.09
N ALA A 160 39.24 -13.32 26.21
CA ALA A 160 38.20 -14.29 25.88
C ALA A 160 36.97 -14.16 26.82
N ASP A 161 37.19 -14.07 28.12
CA ASP A 161 36.14 -13.89 29.11
C ASP A 161 35.37 -12.55 28.90
N GLY A 162 36.13 -11.48 28.65
CA GLY A 162 35.53 -10.20 28.30
C GLY A 162 34.75 -10.25 26.99
N ALA A 163 35.25 -10.97 25.97
CA ALA A 163 34.59 -11.13 24.70
C ALA A 163 33.24 -11.86 24.83
N VAL A 164 33.14 -12.89 25.68
CA VAL A 164 31.86 -13.55 25.97
C VAL A 164 30.84 -12.55 26.55
N THR A 165 31.26 -11.75 27.52
CA THR A 165 30.38 -10.74 28.13
C THR A 165 29.90 -9.71 27.12
N TRP A 166 30.81 -9.19 26.31
CA TRP A 166 30.50 -8.18 25.29
C TRP A 166 29.73 -8.77 24.10
N TYR A 167 29.91 -10.04 23.79
CA TYR A 167 29.10 -10.74 22.80
C TYR A 167 27.61 -10.68 23.17
N PHE A 168 27.28 -11.03 24.42
CA PHE A 168 25.89 -10.94 24.88
C PHE A 168 25.36 -9.52 24.85
N PHE A 169 26.20 -8.51 25.12
CA PHE A 169 25.82 -7.11 25.06
C PHE A 169 25.46 -6.69 23.62
N PHE A 170 26.35 -6.97 22.63
CA PHE A 170 26.07 -6.67 21.24
C PHE A 170 24.92 -7.51 20.68
N ALA A 171 24.82 -8.77 21.07
CA ALA A 171 23.72 -9.64 20.67
C ALA A 171 22.36 -9.18 21.23
N ALA A 172 22.33 -8.68 22.46
CA ALA A 172 21.12 -8.11 23.06
C ALA A 172 20.64 -6.87 22.29
N TRP A 173 21.57 -5.92 21.97
CA TRP A 173 21.20 -4.80 21.13
C TRP A 173 20.72 -5.24 19.75
N ALA A 174 21.42 -6.18 19.10
CA ALA A 174 21.05 -6.65 17.77
C ALA A 174 19.69 -7.35 17.77
N SER A 175 19.39 -8.15 18.80
CA SER A 175 18.08 -8.80 19.00
C SER A 175 16.97 -7.76 19.18
N PHE A 176 17.20 -6.75 20.01
CA PHE A 176 16.27 -5.64 20.21
C PHE A 176 16.01 -4.89 18.90
N TYR A 177 17.07 -4.56 18.16
CA TYR A 177 16.95 -3.87 16.88
C TYR A 177 16.19 -4.70 15.83
N VAL A 178 16.50 -6.01 15.73
CA VAL A 178 15.79 -6.94 14.82
C VAL A 178 14.32 -7.02 15.17
N ALA A 179 13.97 -7.17 16.46
CA ALA A 179 12.59 -7.21 16.92
C ALA A 179 11.83 -5.92 16.59
N MET A 180 12.46 -4.77 16.83
CA MET A 180 11.87 -3.44 16.55
C MET A 180 11.70 -3.21 15.04
N SER A 181 12.68 -3.63 14.23
CA SER A 181 12.61 -3.57 12.77
C SER A 181 11.50 -4.47 12.21
N ALA A 182 11.36 -5.70 12.72
CA ALA A 182 10.31 -6.63 12.35
C ALA A 182 8.92 -6.10 12.73
N GLY A 183 8.77 -5.56 13.94
CA GLY A 183 7.52 -4.95 14.40
C GLY A 183 7.09 -3.76 13.54
N ASN A 184 8.02 -2.91 13.12
CA ASN A 184 7.71 -1.80 12.23
C ASN A 184 7.29 -2.27 10.83
N GLN A 185 7.92 -3.34 10.29
CA GLN A 185 7.53 -3.93 9.02
C GLN A 185 6.11 -4.50 9.07
N LEU A 186 5.77 -5.21 10.16
CA LEU A 186 4.43 -5.77 10.37
C LEU A 186 3.37 -4.66 10.40
N ARG A 187 3.57 -3.63 11.26
CA ARG A 187 2.65 -2.48 11.34
C ARG A 187 2.46 -1.76 10.01
N ASN A 188 3.53 -1.62 9.23
CA ASN A 188 3.44 -1.00 7.91
C ASN A 188 2.69 -1.89 6.90
N ALA A 189 2.81 -3.22 6.99
CA ALA A 189 2.05 -4.17 6.19
C ALA A 189 0.55 -4.12 6.53
N GLU A 190 0.20 -4.11 7.83
CA GLU A 190 -1.18 -3.99 8.31
C GLU A 190 -1.84 -2.67 7.88
N ARG A 191 -1.11 -1.54 8.00
CA ARG A 191 -1.61 -0.24 7.53
C ARG A 191 -1.92 -0.26 6.03
N ARG A 192 -1.02 -0.79 5.22
CA ARG A 192 -1.24 -0.91 3.77
C ARG A 192 -2.43 -1.81 3.45
N ALA A 193 -2.56 -2.95 4.13
CA ALA A 193 -3.71 -3.84 3.94
C ALA A 193 -5.03 -3.11 4.23
N SER A 194 -5.11 -2.38 5.35
CA SER A 194 -6.30 -1.58 5.71
C SER A 194 -6.58 -0.45 4.70
N GLU A 195 -5.54 0.22 4.16
CA GLU A 195 -5.70 1.24 3.13
C GLU A 195 -6.25 0.65 1.82
N PHE A 196 -5.73 -0.51 1.40
CA PHE A 196 -6.24 -1.21 0.21
C PHE A 196 -7.69 -1.66 0.39
N GLU A 197 -8.05 -2.18 1.55
CA GLU A 197 -9.42 -2.59 1.86
C GLU A 197 -10.39 -1.40 1.80
N ARG A 198 -10.03 -0.26 2.43
CA ARG A 198 -10.83 0.97 2.36
C ARG A 198 -10.95 1.50 0.93
N ALA A 199 -9.88 1.45 0.15
CA ALA A 199 -9.91 1.87 -1.24
C ALA A 199 -10.82 0.97 -2.08
N ALA A 200 -10.77 -0.36 -1.88
CA ALA A 200 -11.64 -1.32 -2.54
C ALA A 200 -13.11 -1.08 -2.18
N GLN A 201 -13.44 -0.92 -0.89
CA GLN A 201 -14.80 -0.61 -0.44
C GLN A 201 -15.31 0.72 -1.03
N SER A 202 -14.48 1.75 -1.06
CA SER A 202 -14.86 3.05 -1.63
C SER A 202 -15.06 2.99 -3.15
N ALA A 203 -14.29 2.14 -3.85
CA ALA A 203 -14.46 1.88 -5.27
C ALA A 203 -15.76 1.10 -5.53
N GLN A 204 -16.05 0.10 -4.71
CA GLN A 204 -17.28 -0.68 -4.78
C GLN A 204 -18.53 0.18 -4.53
N LEU A 205 -18.51 1.04 -3.50
CA LEU A 205 -19.59 1.99 -3.22
C LEU A 205 -19.77 3.00 -4.35
N ARG A 206 -18.70 3.45 -4.97
CA ARG A 206 -18.79 4.33 -6.15
C ARG A 206 -19.40 3.59 -7.34
N ALA A 207 -18.96 2.36 -7.62
CA ALA A 207 -19.54 1.54 -8.69
C ALA A 207 -21.05 1.33 -8.46
N LEU A 208 -21.47 1.04 -7.24
CA LEU A 208 -22.90 0.90 -6.89
C LEU A 208 -23.68 2.21 -7.11
N ARG A 209 -23.09 3.38 -6.73
CA ARG A 209 -23.73 4.69 -6.97
C ARG A 209 -23.87 5.01 -8.46
N TYR A 210 -22.95 4.55 -9.30
CA TYR A 210 -23.02 4.78 -10.76
C TYR A 210 -24.00 3.87 -11.46
N GLN A 211 -24.46 2.76 -10.82
CA GLN A 211 -25.53 1.90 -11.37
C GLN A 211 -26.88 2.61 -11.45
N VAL A 212 -27.10 3.63 -10.65
CA VAL A 212 -28.29 4.50 -10.76
C VAL A 212 -27.81 5.86 -11.25
N ASN A 213 -28.13 6.22 -12.49
CA ASN A 213 -27.84 7.53 -13.05
C ASN A 213 -28.64 8.59 -12.27
N PRO A 214 -28.00 9.42 -11.38
CA PRO A 214 -28.76 10.37 -10.54
C PRO A 214 -29.51 11.42 -11.37
N HIS A 215 -28.92 11.81 -12.48
CA HIS A 215 -29.52 12.80 -13.39
C HIS A 215 -30.79 12.24 -14.06
N PHE A 216 -30.79 10.97 -14.46
CA PHE A 216 -31.99 10.30 -14.95
C PHE A 216 -33.09 10.29 -13.89
N LEU A 217 -32.75 9.90 -12.64
CA LEU A 217 -33.70 9.88 -11.55
C LEU A 217 -34.34 11.25 -11.28
N PHE A 218 -33.51 12.32 -11.15
CA PHE A 218 -34.03 13.67 -10.94
C PHE A 218 -34.91 14.14 -12.09
N ASN A 219 -34.55 13.87 -13.32
CA ASN A 219 -35.35 14.25 -14.48
C ASN A 219 -36.68 13.50 -14.55
N THR A 220 -36.68 12.21 -14.19
CA THR A 220 -37.89 11.40 -14.13
C THR A 220 -38.86 11.89 -13.05
N LEU A 221 -38.33 12.20 -11.84
CA LEU A 221 -39.13 12.76 -10.75
C LEU A 221 -39.71 14.12 -11.10
N ASN A 222 -38.96 15.00 -11.78
CA ASN A 222 -39.45 16.27 -12.26
C ASN A 222 -40.58 16.11 -13.30
N SER A 223 -40.44 15.14 -14.22
CA SER A 223 -41.48 14.84 -15.21
C SER A 223 -42.73 14.28 -14.56
N LEU A 224 -42.57 13.40 -13.56
CA LEU A 224 -43.65 12.84 -12.77
C LEU A 224 -44.42 13.96 -12.05
N SER A 225 -43.71 14.90 -11.39
CA SER A 225 -44.31 16.08 -10.75
C SER A 225 -45.11 16.91 -11.75
N SER A 226 -44.58 17.15 -12.94
CA SER A 226 -45.27 17.86 -14.01
C SER A 226 -46.54 17.15 -14.49
N LEU A 227 -46.55 15.83 -14.62
CA LEU A 227 -47.75 15.06 -14.97
C LEU A 227 -48.83 15.17 -13.91
N ILE A 228 -48.46 15.08 -12.62
CA ILE A 228 -49.40 15.25 -11.50
C ILE A 228 -50.01 16.65 -11.48
N MET A 229 -49.15 17.67 -11.62
CA MET A 229 -49.62 19.07 -11.67
C MET A 229 -50.52 19.37 -12.86
N SER A 230 -50.35 18.62 -13.96
CA SER A 230 -51.16 18.73 -15.17
C SER A 230 -52.41 17.82 -15.14
N ARG A 231 -52.69 17.14 -14.01
CA ARG A 231 -53.79 16.20 -13.79
C ARG A 231 -53.82 15.05 -14.79
N ARG A 232 -52.62 14.60 -15.23
CA ARG A 232 -52.43 13.42 -16.13
C ARG A 232 -52.10 12.19 -15.29
N GLU A 233 -53.04 11.82 -14.41
CA GLU A 233 -52.81 10.79 -13.37
C GLU A 233 -52.49 9.44 -13.95
N ASP A 234 -53.17 8.98 -15.00
CA ASP A 234 -52.91 7.71 -15.65
C ASP A 234 -51.51 7.60 -16.25
N GLU A 235 -50.97 8.71 -16.74
CA GLU A 235 -49.61 8.75 -17.28
C GLU A 235 -48.56 8.81 -16.17
N ALA A 236 -48.88 9.49 -15.07
CA ALA A 236 -48.03 9.51 -13.89
C ALA A 236 -47.93 8.10 -13.27
N GLU A 237 -49.07 7.38 -13.15
CA GLU A 237 -49.06 6.00 -12.64
C GLU A 237 -48.24 5.06 -13.53
N ARG A 238 -48.44 5.10 -14.86
CA ARG A 238 -47.62 4.31 -15.80
C ARG A 238 -46.14 4.61 -15.66
N MET A 239 -45.76 5.88 -15.49
CA MET A 239 -44.38 6.27 -15.33
C MET A 239 -43.79 5.73 -14.03
N ILE A 240 -44.54 5.75 -12.91
CA ILE A 240 -44.10 5.16 -11.62
C ILE A 240 -43.89 3.66 -11.76
N LEU A 241 -44.81 2.94 -12.41
CA LEU A 241 -44.70 1.51 -12.64
C LEU A 241 -43.49 1.16 -13.51
N SER A 242 -43.25 1.94 -14.61
CA SER A 242 -42.09 1.76 -15.47
C SER A 242 -40.81 2.02 -14.73
N LEU A 243 -40.76 3.07 -13.91
CA LEU A 243 -39.60 3.41 -13.08
C LEU A 243 -39.28 2.31 -12.05
N SER A 244 -40.30 1.81 -11.36
CA SER A 244 -40.17 0.69 -10.41
C SER A 244 -39.64 -0.58 -11.07
N ASN A 245 -40.15 -0.93 -12.24
CA ASN A 245 -39.70 -2.09 -12.99
C ASN A 245 -38.29 -1.93 -13.53
N PHE A 246 -37.92 -0.72 -14.01
CA PHE A 246 -36.57 -0.40 -14.45
C PHE A 246 -35.58 -0.57 -13.31
N PHE A 247 -35.83 0.01 -12.13
CA PHE A 247 -34.92 -0.14 -10.99
C PHE A 247 -34.81 -1.58 -10.50
N ARG A 248 -35.90 -2.31 -10.42
CA ARG A 248 -35.88 -3.72 -10.04
C ARG A 248 -35.01 -4.55 -11.01
N SER A 249 -35.17 -4.31 -12.31
CA SER A 249 -34.37 -4.96 -13.34
C SER A 249 -32.91 -4.57 -13.28
N THR A 250 -32.59 -3.26 -13.11
CA THR A 250 -31.19 -2.75 -12.99
C THR A 250 -30.45 -3.38 -11.82
N LEU A 251 -31.11 -3.52 -10.66
CA LEU A 251 -30.50 -4.09 -9.46
C LEU A 251 -30.33 -5.61 -9.54
N ALA A 252 -31.11 -6.29 -10.40
CA ALA A 252 -31.03 -7.74 -10.60
C ALA A 252 -29.97 -8.15 -11.63
N ILE A 253 -29.56 -7.26 -12.52
CA ILE A 253 -28.59 -7.55 -13.59
C ILE A 253 -27.18 -7.68 -13.02
N ASN A 254 -26.51 -8.79 -13.35
CA ASN A 254 -25.08 -8.92 -13.15
C ASN A 254 -24.35 -8.25 -14.33
N PRO A 255 -23.65 -7.12 -14.13
CA PRO A 255 -23.03 -6.38 -15.23
C PRO A 255 -21.85 -7.11 -15.91
N THR A 256 -21.37 -8.21 -15.33
CA THR A 256 -20.28 -9.03 -15.88
C THR A 256 -20.76 -10.25 -16.63
N ALA A 257 -22.07 -10.53 -16.62
CA ALA A 257 -22.67 -11.67 -17.31
C ALA A 257 -23.04 -11.35 -18.76
N ASP A 258 -23.11 -12.37 -19.59
CA ASP A 258 -23.72 -12.26 -20.91
C ASP A 258 -25.24 -12.49 -20.79
N VAL A 259 -26.01 -11.67 -21.50
CA VAL A 259 -27.49 -11.78 -21.61
C VAL A 259 -27.89 -12.02 -23.04
N SER A 260 -29.12 -12.48 -23.26
CA SER A 260 -29.67 -12.55 -24.62
C SER A 260 -30.00 -11.14 -25.15
N LEU A 261 -29.98 -10.98 -26.47
CA LEU A 261 -30.39 -9.73 -27.11
C LEU A 261 -31.83 -9.36 -26.72
N ALA A 262 -32.70 -10.35 -26.60
CA ALA A 262 -34.09 -10.14 -26.15
C ALA A 262 -34.15 -9.58 -24.70
N GLU A 263 -33.30 -10.06 -23.78
CA GLU A 263 -33.21 -9.55 -22.41
C GLU A 263 -32.66 -8.11 -22.38
N GLU A 264 -31.61 -7.85 -23.12
CA GLU A 264 -31.02 -6.51 -23.23
C GLU A 264 -32.05 -5.51 -23.79
N LEU A 265 -32.71 -5.86 -24.87
CA LEU A 265 -33.78 -5.03 -25.48
C LEU A 265 -34.92 -4.75 -24.51
N ARG A 266 -35.42 -5.78 -23.84
CA ARG A 266 -36.50 -5.63 -22.85
C ARG A 266 -36.13 -4.63 -21.78
N PHE A 267 -34.87 -4.68 -21.33
CA PHE A 267 -34.34 -3.72 -20.37
C PHE A 267 -34.27 -2.31 -20.95
N GLN A 268 -33.82 -2.16 -22.20
CA GLN A 268 -33.77 -0.86 -22.87
C GLN A 268 -35.15 -0.28 -23.13
N MET A 269 -36.16 -1.13 -23.43
CA MET A 269 -37.53 -0.68 -23.61
C MET A 269 -38.14 -0.08 -22.34
N LEU A 270 -37.84 -0.66 -21.15
CA LEU A 270 -38.25 -0.06 -19.87
C LEU A 270 -37.71 1.36 -19.68
N TYR A 271 -36.45 1.58 -20.04
CA TYR A 271 -35.82 2.89 -20.00
C TYR A 271 -36.46 3.86 -21.00
N LEU A 272 -36.66 3.38 -22.24
CA LEU A 272 -37.27 4.17 -23.34
C LEU A 272 -38.71 4.55 -23.06
N ASP A 273 -39.49 3.70 -22.39
CA ASP A 273 -40.88 3.99 -21.99
C ASP A 273 -40.92 5.20 -21.02
N ILE A 274 -39.97 5.27 -20.08
CA ILE A 274 -39.83 6.40 -19.16
C ILE A 274 -39.46 7.68 -19.94
N GLU A 275 -38.49 7.57 -20.86
CA GLU A 275 -38.04 8.75 -21.64
C GLU A 275 -39.14 9.16 -22.66
N LYS A 276 -39.95 8.25 -23.16
CA LYS A 276 -41.10 8.56 -24.03
C LYS A 276 -42.20 9.32 -23.26
N ALA A 277 -42.45 8.99 -22.00
CA ALA A 277 -43.37 9.75 -21.16
C ALA A 277 -42.82 11.15 -20.86
N ARG A 278 -41.48 11.31 -20.81
CA ARG A 278 -40.80 12.59 -20.64
C ARG A 278 -40.80 13.43 -21.92
N PHE A 279 -40.69 12.80 -23.10
CA PHE A 279 -40.61 13.46 -24.40
C PHE A 279 -41.72 12.94 -25.35
N PRO A 280 -43.02 13.09 -25.02
CA PRO A 280 -44.09 12.44 -25.72
C PRO A 280 -44.25 12.84 -27.19
N SER A 281 -43.90 14.07 -27.52
CA SER A 281 -43.98 14.59 -28.89
C SER A 281 -42.66 14.49 -29.67
N ARG A 282 -41.55 14.22 -28.95
CA ARG A 282 -40.21 14.27 -29.56
C ARG A 282 -39.53 12.93 -29.75
N LEU A 283 -39.88 11.91 -28.96
CA LEU A 283 -39.25 10.58 -29.04
C LEU A 283 -40.20 9.59 -29.76
N ASN A 284 -39.70 9.06 -30.86
CA ASN A 284 -40.27 7.88 -31.52
C ASN A 284 -39.23 6.76 -31.46
N VAL A 285 -39.67 5.53 -31.12
CA VAL A 285 -38.76 4.38 -31.00
C VAL A 285 -39.21 3.34 -32.02
N GLN A 286 -38.23 2.87 -32.80
CA GLN A 286 -38.42 1.77 -33.77
C GLN A 286 -37.42 0.65 -33.51
N THR A 287 -37.85 -0.57 -33.63
CA THR A 287 -36.98 -1.75 -33.49
C THR A 287 -37.07 -2.59 -34.76
N ASP A 288 -35.94 -2.94 -35.32
CA ASP A 288 -35.80 -3.82 -36.49
C ASP A 288 -34.87 -4.98 -36.14
N ILE A 289 -35.45 -6.02 -35.52
CA ILE A 289 -34.66 -7.12 -34.95
C ILE A 289 -35.37 -8.44 -35.34
N PRO A 290 -34.72 -9.23 -36.20
CA PRO A 290 -35.23 -10.55 -36.56
C PRO A 290 -35.33 -11.49 -35.34
N ASP A 291 -36.40 -12.27 -35.26
CA ASP A 291 -36.64 -13.23 -34.17
C ASP A 291 -35.47 -14.21 -33.99
N ALA A 292 -34.84 -14.62 -35.11
CA ALA A 292 -33.68 -15.51 -35.09
C ALA A 292 -32.47 -14.99 -34.32
N LEU A 293 -32.39 -13.67 -34.06
CA LEU A 293 -31.27 -13.01 -33.38
C LEU A 293 -31.59 -12.73 -31.91
N GLN A 294 -32.80 -12.90 -31.46
CA GLN A 294 -33.20 -12.63 -30.07
C GLN A 294 -32.43 -13.46 -29.02
N ALA A 295 -32.01 -14.67 -29.39
CA ALA A 295 -31.21 -15.55 -28.53
C ALA A 295 -29.69 -15.25 -28.56
N ALA A 296 -29.22 -14.33 -29.38
CA ALA A 296 -27.81 -13.96 -29.47
C ALA A 296 -27.30 -13.42 -28.13
N ARG A 297 -26.13 -13.85 -27.71
CA ARG A 297 -25.53 -13.48 -26.42
C ARG A 297 -24.59 -12.27 -26.58
N LEU A 298 -24.75 -11.31 -25.68
CA LEU A 298 -23.94 -10.11 -25.60
C LEU A 298 -23.70 -9.68 -24.15
N PRO A 299 -22.69 -8.89 -23.85
CA PRO A 299 -22.46 -8.34 -22.51
C PRO A 299 -23.68 -7.53 -22.03
N ALA A 300 -24.15 -7.79 -20.81
CA ALA A 300 -25.30 -7.08 -20.25
C ALA A 300 -25.07 -5.56 -20.21
N LEU A 301 -26.11 -4.75 -20.41
CA LEU A 301 -26.04 -3.28 -20.43
C LEU A 301 -25.09 -2.71 -21.51
N LEU A 302 -24.93 -3.40 -22.63
CA LEU A 302 -24.08 -2.95 -23.74
C LEU A 302 -24.75 -1.80 -24.53
N LEU A 303 -26.07 -1.89 -24.71
CA LEU A 303 -26.85 -0.87 -25.45
C LEU A 303 -27.19 0.36 -24.61
N GLN A 304 -27.20 0.25 -23.29
CA GLN A 304 -27.64 1.32 -22.40
C GLN A 304 -26.88 2.63 -22.60
N PRO A 305 -25.52 2.70 -22.57
CA PRO A 305 -24.81 3.97 -22.75
C PRO A 305 -25.03 4.59 -24.13
N ILE A 306 -25.30 3.75 -25.16
CA ILE A 306 -25.57 4.20 -26.52
C ILE A 306 -26.93 4.87 -26.60
N ILE A 307 -27.95 4.21 -26.02
CA ILE A 307 -29.32 4.70 -25.99
C ILE A 307 -29.42 5.97 -25.12
N GLU A 308 -28.76 5.97 -23.95
CA GLU A 308 -28.66 7.19 -23.11
C GLU A 308 -28.04 8.35 -23.87
N ASN A 309 -26.99 8.13 -24.65
CA ASN A 309 -26.39 9.15 -25.48
C ASN A 309 -27.34 9.64 -26.59
N ALA A 310 -28.04 8.74 -27.27
CA ALA A 310 -29.02 9.11 -28.28
C ALA A 310 -30.17 9.97 -27.70
N ILE A 311 -30.66 9.65 -26.51
CA ILE A 311 -31.66 10.47 -25.81
C ILE A 311 -31.08 11.82 -25.41
N LYS A 312 -29.89 11.83 -24.77
CA LYS A 312 -29.28 13.05 -24.22
C LYS A 312 -28.91 14.06 -25.31
N TYR A 313 -28.33 13.60 -26.40
CA TYR A 313 -27.79 14.46 -27.44
C TYR A 313 -28.71 14.58 -28.68
N GLY A 314 -29.46 13.53 -28.98
CA GLY A 314 -30.42 13.55 -30.10
C GLY A 314 -31.79 14.11 -29.69
N VAL A 315 -32.45 13.48 -28.71
CA VAL A 315 -33.86 13.80 -28.38
C VAL A 315 -34.01 15.01 -27.48
N ALA A 316 -33.22 15.09 -26.40
CA ALA A 316 -33.41 16.14 -25.38
C ALA A 316 -33.18 17.55 -25.91
N ARG A 317 -32.32 17.71 -26.92
CA ARG A 317 -31.97 18.99 -27.56
C ARG A 317 -32.84 19.29 -28.78
N ALA A 318 -33.47 18.28 -29.38
CA ALA A 318 -34.24 18.45 -30.61
C ALA A 318 -35.53 19.26 -30.37
N LYS A 319 -35.85 20.12 -31.34
CA LYS A 319 -37.11 20.84 -31.41
C LYS A 319 -38.19 20.04 -32.16
N GLN A 320 -37.77 19.11 -32.99
CA GLN A 320 -38.62 18.26 -33.82
C GLN A 320 -38.67 16.82 -33.26
N LYS A 321 -39.53 15.99 -33.86
CA LYS A 321 -39.64 14.59 -33.52
C LYS A 321 -38.39 13.86 -34.03
N VAL A 322 -37.77 13.10 -33.12
CA VAL A 322 -36.58 12.28 -33.39
C VAL A 322 -36.96 10.82 -33.30
N THR A 323 -36.61 10.05 -34.31
CA THR A 323 -36.76 8.61 -34.33
C THR A 323 -35.48 7.95 -33.89
N LEU A 324 -35.54 7.16 -32.81
CA LEU A 324 -34.47 6.29 -32.36
C LEU A 324 -34.72 4.86 -32.91
N THR A 325 -33.85 4.38 -33.78
CA THR A 325 -33.94 3.06 -34.39
C THR A 325 -32.89 2.13 -33.79
N ILE A 326 -33.34 0.95 -33.29
CA ILE A 326 -32.49 -0.12 -32.79
C ILE A 326 -32.63 -1.29 -33.75
N GLY A 327 -31.57 -1.62 -34.46
CA GLY A 327 -31.53 -2.68 -35.46
C GLY A 327 -30.54 -3.78 -35.12
N ALA A 328 -30.84 -5.00 -35.57
CA ALA A 328 -29.93 -6.12 -35.55
C ALA A 328 -29.94 -6.87 -36.87
N ARG A 329 -28.78 -7.25 -37.37
CA ARG A 329 -28.65 -8.12 -38.52
C ARG A 329 -27.51 -9.11 -38.35
N GLN A 330 -27.60 -10.20 -39.09
CA GLN A 330 -26.52 -11.19 -39.17
C GLN A 330 -25.80 -11.04 -40.50
N GLU A 331 -24.47 -10.98 -40.45
CA GLU A 331 -23.61 -11.07 -41.62
C GLU A 331 -22.59 -12.20 -41.40
N GLY A 332 -22.82 -13.35 -42.08
CA GLY A 332 -22.03 -14.56 -41.85
C GLY A 332 -22.14 -15.04 -40.38
N GLU A 333 -20.98 -15.13 -39.71
CA GLU A 333 -20.87 -15.50 -38.29
C GLU A 333 -20.87 -14.27 -37.37
N GLN A 334 -21.24 -13.11 -37.85
CA GLN A 334 -21.24 -11.88 -37.07
C GLN A 334 -22.65 -11.37 -36.81
N LEU A 335 -22.85 -10.89 -35.57
CA LEU A 335 -23.97 -10.06 -35.16
C LEU A 335 -23.61 -8.59 -35.33
N ILE A 336 -24.41 -7.84 -36.05
CA ILE A 336 -24.31 -6.41 -36.20
C ILE A 336 -25.46 -5.74 -35.52
N LEU A 337 -25.19 -4.97 -34.48
CA LEU A 337 -26.17 -4.12 -33.79
C LEU A 337 -25.99 -2.68 -34.22
N THR A 338 -27.12 -2.03 -34.54
CA THR A 338 -27.11 -0.61 -34.93
C THR A 338 -28.10 0.14 -34.03
N VAL A 339 -27.63 1.25 -33.49
CA VAL A 339 -28.47 2.24 -32.80
C VAL A 339 -28.27 3.56 -33.49
N GLU A 340 -29.35 4.14 -34.01
CA GLU A 340 -29.30 5.42 -34.73
C GLU A 340 -30.43 6.33 -34.34
N ASN A 341 -30.20 7.63 -34.39
CA ASN A 341 -31.21 8.66 -34.26
C ASN A 341 -31.09 9.65 -35.43
N ASP A 342 -32.22 10.16 -35.90
CA ASP A 342 -32.37 11.12 -36.99
C ASP A 342 -32.41 12.59 -36.53
N GLY A 343 -31.94 12.88 -35.31
CA GLY A 343 -31.86 14.25 -34.79
C GLY A 343 -30.75 15.07 -35.45
N ASP A 344 -30.78 16.41 -35.29
CA ASP A 344 -29.82 17.31 -35.91
C ASP A 344 -28.36 16.98 -35.52
N ALA A 345 -27.54 16.63 -36.50
CA ALA A 345 -26.12 16.31 -36.32
C ALA A 345 -25.26 17.55 -35.93
N ALA A 346 -25.73 18.76 -36.21
CA ALA A 346 -24.97 19.98 -35.98
C ALA A 346 -24.68 20.25 -34.50
N ASP A 347 -25.57 19.85 -33.59
CA ASP A 347 -25.38 19.95 -32.13
C ASP A 347 -24.49 18.82 -31.56
N GLN A 348 -24.19 17.80 -32.34
CA GLN A 348 -23.39 16.64 -31.94
C GLN A 348 -21.90 16.79 -32.30
N ALA A 349 -21.53 17.76 -33.13
CA ALA A 349 -20.16 18.07 -33.50
C ALA A 349 -19.32 18.69 -32.34
N GLY A 350 -19.99 19.09 -31.25
CA GLY A 350 -19.35 19.50 -29.99
C GLY A 350 -18.84 18.31 -29.13
N LEU A 351 -18.56 17.16 -29.72
CA LEU A 351 -18.19 15.88 -29.11
C LEU A 351 -16.84 15.85 -28.40
N ASP A 352 -16.04 16.95 -28.45
CA ASP A 352 -14.69 16.95 -27.86
C ASP A 352 -14.63 17.05 -26.34
N HIS A 353 -15.73 17.31 -25.63
CA HIS A 353 -15.65 17.57 -24.19
C HIS A 353 -16.56 16.74 -23.27
N GLY A 354 -17.30 15.71 -23.73
CA GLY A 354 -18.17 14.97 -22.80
C GLY A 354 -18.65 13.58 -23.20
N THR A 355 -18.60 13.20 -24.45
CA THR A 355 -19.20 11.93 -24.97
C THR A 355 -18.20 10.78 -25.13
N GLY A 356 -16.92 11.06 -25.11
CA GLY A 356 -15.88 10.03 -25.33
C GLY A 356 -15.87 8.91 -24.30
N VAL A 357 -16.26 9.18 -23.06
CA VAL A 357 -16.14 8.21 -21.97
C VAL A 357 -17.20 7.08 -22.09
N GLY A 358 -18.45 7.42 -22.41
CA GLY A 358 -19.53 6.41 -22.46
C GLY A 358 -19.37 5.44 -23.63
N LEU A 359 -19.15 5.97 -24.84
CA LEU A 359 -18.95 5.15 -26.04
C LEU A 359 -17.58 4.46 -26.04
N GLY A 360 -16.53 5.11 -25.52
CA GLY A 360 -15.24 4.50 -25.30
C GLY A 360 -15.33 3.25 -24.42
N ASN A 361 -16.06 3.33 -23.32
CA ASN A 361 -16.28 2.19 -22.40
C ASN A 361 -17.04 1.03 -23.09
N VAL A 362 -18.00 1.34 -23.98
CA VAL A 362 -18.68 0.29 -24.77
C VAL A 362 -17.69 -0.42 -25.71
N CYS A 363 -16.88 0.34 -26.43
CA CYS A 363 -15.87 -0.21 -27.34
C CYS A 363 -14.80 -1.02 -26.59
N GLU A 364 -14.30 -0.52 -25.46
CA GLU A 364 -13.34 -1.24 -24.60
C GLU A 364 -13.93 -2.54 -24.04
N ARG A 365 -15.19 -2.50 -23.60
CA ARG A 365 -15.90 -3.68 -23.07
C ARG A 365 -16.12 -4.73 -24.15
N LEU A 366 -16.48 -4.31 -25.36
CA LEU A 366 -16.65 -5.20 -26.50
C LEU A 366 -15.31 -5.84 -26.88
N ALA A 367 -14.23 -5.06 -26.94
CA ALA A 367 -12.88 -5.54 -27.21
C ALA A 367 -12.36 -6.48 -26.11
N ALA A 368 -12.66 -6.19 -24.84
CA ALA A 368 -12.28 -7.06 -23.72
C ALA A 368 -12.96 -8.44 -23.79
N ARG A 369 -14.20 -8.51 -24.30
CA ARG A 369 -14.96 -9.76 -24.39
C ARG A 369 -14.63 -10.59 -25.64
N PHE A 370 -14.44 -9.94 -26.79
CA PHE A 370 -14.33 -10.59 -28.10
C PHE A 370 -13.00 -10.33 -28.83
N GLY A 371 -12.11 -9.53 -28.24
CA GLY A 371 -10.81 -9.22 -28.83
C GLY A 371 -10.92 -8.53 -30.20
N ALA A 372 -10.02 -8.90 -31.11
CA ALA A 372 -9.97 -8.37 -32.47
C ALA A 372 -11.17 -8.79 -33.36
N ALA A 373 -12.00 -9.74 -32.91
CA ALA A 373 -13.20 -10.17 -33.64
C ALA A 373 -14.38 -9.19 -33.49
N ALA A 374 -14.26 -8.18 -32.63
CA ALA A 374 -15.28 -7.18 -32.43
C ALA A 374 -14.84 -5.81 -32.95
N GLN A 375 -15.81 -5.05 -33.45
CA GLN A 375 -15.59 -3.67 -33.91
C GLN A 375 -16.69 -2.76 -33.34
N CYS A 376 -16.32 -1.55 -33.04
CA CYS A 376 -17.21 -0.49 -32.60
C CYS A 376 -16.95 0.73 -33.46
N ARG A 377 -17.96 1.17 -34.22
CA ARG A 377 -17.90 2.34 -35.09
C ARG A 377 -19.04 3.29 -34.74
N TYR A 378 -18.78 4.57 -34.71
CA TYR A 378 -19.81 5.57 -34.50
C TYR A 378 -19.47 6.88 -35.20
N GLY A 379 -20.50 7.63 -35.56
CA GLY A 379 -20.34 8.89 -36.25
C GLY A 379 -21.66 9.52 -36.65
N ALA A 380 -21.54 10.74 -37.17
CA ALA A 380 -22.68 11.45 -37.78
C ALA A 380 -23.10 10.78 -39.08
N ILE A 381 -24.38 10.83 -39.42
CA ILE A 381 -24.99 10.34 -40.66
C ILE A 381 -25.10 11.50 -41.63
N GLU A 382 -24.77 11.28 -42.93
CA GLU A 382 -24.80 12.33 -43.97
C GLU A 382 -26.17 12.99 -44.11
N THR A 383 -27.25 12.25 -43.86
CA THR A 383 -28.64 12.71 -43.91
C THR A 383 -29.10 13.42 -42.61
N GLY A 384 -28.20 13.60 -41.68
CA GLY A 384 -28.51 14.07 -40.31
C GLY A 384 -28.62 12.92 -39.32
N GLY A 385 -28.27 13.21 -38.04
CA GLY A 385 -28.33 12.22 -36.95
C GLY A 385 -27.01 11.58 -36.62
N PHE A 386 -27.05 10.54 -35.77
CA PHE A 386 -25.89 9.84 -35.25
C PHE A 386 -26.13 8.34 -35.25
N ARG A 387 -25.12 7.55 -35.60
CA ARG A 387 -25.21 6.11 -35.67
C ARG A 387 -24.04 5.47 -34.90
N VAL A 388 -24.37 4.42 -34.14
CA VAL A 388 -23.39 3.52 -33.53
C VAL A 388 -23.62 2.13 -34.12
N ILE A 389 -22.54 1.49 -34.56
CA ILE A 389 -22.52 0.15 -35.12
C ILE A 389 -21.57 -0.69 -34.26
N LEU A 390 -22.11 -1.76 -33.69
CA LEU A 390 -21.35 -2.77 -32.95
C LEU A 390 -21.33 -4.04 -33.77
N THR A 391 -20.15 -4.56 -34.10
CA THR A 391 -19.96 -5.83 -34.79
C THR A 391 -19.28 -6.81 -33.85
N MET A 392 -19.80 -8.00 -33.69
CA MET A 392 -19.28 -9.03 -32.80
C MET A 392 -19.59 -10.43 -33.30
N PRO A 393 -18.86 -11.47 -32.86
CA PRO A 393 -19.22 -12.85 -33.18
C PRO A 393 -20.63 -13.19 -32.71
N LEU A 394 -21.41 -13.92 -33.54
CA LEU A 394 -22.73 -14.38 -33.19
C LEU A 394 -22.63 -15.62 -32.26
N VAL A 395 -22.83 -15.40 -30.98
CA VAL A 395 -22.85 -16.45 -29.95
C VAL A 395 -24.31 -16.73 -29.58
N ARG A 396 -24.74 -17.98 -29.63
CA ARG A 396 -26.12 -18.39 -29.33
C ARG A 396 -26.29 -19.25 -28.06
N LYS A 397 -25.15 -19.56 -27.36
CA LYS A 397 -25.15 -20.31 -26.10
C LYS A 397 -24.17 -19.70 -25.10
#